data_b120aa0dbeb22e16a5220da6f9331b6a
#
_entry.id   b120aa0dbeb22e16a5220da6f9331b6a
#
_cell.length_a   1.000
_cell.length_b   1.000
_cell.length_c   1.000
_cell.angle_alpha   90.00
_cell.angle_beta   90.00
_cell.angle_gamma   90.00
#
_symmetry.space_group_name_H-M   'P 1'
#
loop_
_entity.id
_entity.type
_entity.pdbx_description
1 polymer ?
#
loop_
_entity_poly.entity_id
_entity_poly.type
_entity_poly.pdbx_seq_one_letter_code
_entity_poly.pdbx_strand_id
1 'polypeptide(L)'
;MSKLTNRLRLLTLRGTFMLASRILPGPTGRYLARRFVTPQAAGRAEAAAALSASADVQTGTLELNGIKICTYVWGDPSSQPYVLFSHGWSSYAMRFVGWVPLLRSMGYAVVGFDQPAHGLSSGDISHMPQFVEVLQQVGRHFGKPAAVIAHSLGASSIIFAQEEQWRPDRFVLIAPFLAPADNALHQFETFGIAHKVFAPFEGYLHALSGRRFADYDASARLQLLDRPALIIHD
;
A
#
# COMPACT_ATOMS: atom_id res chain seq x y z
N MET A 1 0.84 -25.59 15.29
CA MET A 1 -0.53 -26.03 14.86
C MET A 1 -0.39 -26.98 13.67
N SER A 2 -1.11 -28.11 13.67
CA SER A 2 -0.97 -29.11 12.58
C SER A 2 -1.58 -28.58 11.28
N LYS A 3 -1.08 -29.08 10.12
CA LYS A 3 -1.65 -28.78 8.79
C LYS A 3 -3.17 -29.09 8.72
N LEU A 4 -3.63 -30.14 9.43
CA LEU A 4 -5.03 -30.52 9.52
C LEU A 4 -5.88 -29.49 10.25
N THR A 5 -5.40 -28.96 11.38
CA THR A 5 -6.11 -27.93 12.16
C THR A 5 -6.30 -26.65 11.36
N ASN A 6 -5.28 -26.23 10.60
CA ASN A 6 -5.39 -25.06 9.72
C ASN A 6 -6.37 -25.28 8.58
N ARG A 7 -6.39 -26.47 7.98
CA ARG A 7 -7.33 -26.81 6.90
C ARG A 7 -8.79 -26.82 7.39
N LEU A 8 -9.04 -27.42 8.56
CA LEU A 8 -10.37 -27.40 9.18
C LEU A 8 -10.83 -25.98 9.48
N ARG A 9 -9.96 -25.14 10.06
CA ARG A 9 -10.26 -23.74 10.36
C ARG A 9 -10.62 -22.95 9.09
N LEU A 10 -9.87 -23.14 7.99
CA LEU A 10 -10.16 -22.49 6.72
C LEU A 10 -11.48 -22.93 6.13
N LEU A 11 -11.82 -24.23 6.18
CA LEU A 11 -13.11 -24.75 5.72
C LEU A 11 -14.28 -24.21 6.54
N THR A 12 -14.15 -24.14 7.87
CA THR A 12 -15.16 -23.56 8.75
C THR A 12 -15.37 -22.07 8.44
N LEU A 13 -14.31 -21.30 8.32
CA LEU A 13 -14.40 -19.87 7.96
C LEU A 13 -15.06 -19.70 6.60
N ARG A 14 -14.67 -20.49 5.60
CA ARG A 14 -15.29 -20.45 4.28
C ARG A 14 -16.79 -20.77 4.35
N GLY A 15 -17.19 -21.83 5.03
CA GLY A 15 -18.60 -22.18 5.23
C GLY A 15 -19.40 -21.09 5.92
N THR A 16 -18.83 -20.49 6.97
CA THR A 16 -19.47 -19.39 7.70
C THR A 16 -19.69 -18.17 6.80
N PHE A 17 -18.68 -17.74 6.03
CA PHE A 17 -18.82 -16.61 5.11
C PHE A 17 -19.75 -16.91 3.95
N MET A 18 -19.74 -18.14 3.41
CA MET A 18 -20.69 -18.57 2.39
C MET A 18 -22.14 -18.42 2.87
N LEU A 19 -22.46 -18.89 4.08
CA LEU A 19 -23.80 -18.82 4.64
C LEU A 19 -24.18 -17.36 4.99
N ALA A 20 -23.31 -16.65 5.73
CA ALA A 20 -23.53 -15.26 6.13
C ALA A 20 -23.74 -14.34 4.92
N SER A 21 -23.00 -14.55 3.83
CA SER A 21 -23.13 -13.76 2.60
C SER A 21 -24.49 -13.93 1.92
N ARG A 22 -25.16 -15.06 2.13
CA ARG A 22 -26.48 -15.36 1.55
C ARG A 22 -27.62 -14.83 2.41
N ILE A 23 -27.47 -14.90 3.73
CA ILE A 23 -28.52 -14.54 4.71
C ILE A 23 -28.44 -13.05 5.08
N LEU A 24 -27.23 -12.53 5.30
CA LEU A 24 -26.95 -11.18 5.80
C LEU A 24 -25.94 -10.44 4.90
N PRO A 25 -26.26 -10.22 3.60
CA PRO A 25 -25.29 -9.63 2.65
C PRO A 25 -24.82 -8.24 3.07
N GLY A 26 -25.70 -7.38 3.61
CA GLY A 26 -25.36 -6.04 4.05
C GLY A 26 -24.31 -6.01 5.18
N PRO A 27 -24.58 -6.63 6.33
CA PRO A 27 -23.61 -6.75 7.42
C PRO A 27 -22.30 -7.44 6.99
N THR A 28 -22.40 -8.52 6.20
CA THR A 28 -21.22 -9.25 5.70
C THR A 28 -20.35 -8.36 4.81
N GLY A 29 -20.94 -7.59 3.89
CA GLY A 29 -20.22 -6.67 3.02
C GLY A 29 -19.48 -5.58 3.79
N ARG A 30 -20.15 -4.93 4.74
CA ARG A 30 -19.52 -3.93 5.61
C ARG A 30 -18.40 -4.50 6.47
N TYR A 31 -18.58 -5.71 7.01
CA TYR A 31 -17.53 -6.38 7.77
C TYR A 31 -16.29 -6.67 6.90
N LEU A 32 -16.50 -7.23 5.71
CA LEU A 32 -15.41 -7.52 4.77
C LEU A 32 -14.70 -6.25 4.32
N ALA A 33 -15.45 -5.17 4.03
CA ALA A 33 -14.87 -3.89 3.67
C ALA A 33 -14.00 -3.30 4.78
N ARG A 34 -14.49 -3.35 6.03
CA ARG A 34 -13.69 -2.91 7.19
C ARG A 34 -12.40 -3.74 7.34
N ARG A 35 -12.50 -5.07 7.17
CA ARG A 35 -11.31 -5.94 7.19
C ARG A 35 -10.36 -5.65 6.03
N PHE A 36 -10.89 -5.31 4.87
CA PHE A 36 -10.12 -4.97 3.68
C PHE A 36 -9.27 -3.70 3.89
N VAL A 37 -9.80 -2.69 4.58
CA VAL A 37 -9.08 -1.44 4.87
C VAL A 37 -8.26 -1.47 6.16
N THR A 38 -8.21 -2.60 6.88
CA THR A 38 -7.43 -2.76 8.12
C THR A 38 -6.16 -3.57 7.83
N PRO A 39 -4.96 -2.96 7.84
CA PRO A 39 -3.71 -3.68 7.64
C PRO A 39 -3.41 -4.69 8.77
N GLN A 40 -2.55 -5.66 8.48
CA GLN A 40 -2.12 -6.64 9.50
C GLN A 40 -1.16 -6.00 10.51
N ALA A 41 -1.43 -6.20 11.80
CA ALA A 41 -0.63 -5.61 12.88
C ALA A 41 0.81 -6.16 12.97
N ALA A 42 1.08 -7.36 12.44
CA ALA A 42 2.41 -7.98 12.46
C ALA A 42 3.50 -7.09 11.84
N GLY A 43 3.18 -6.31 10.82
CA GLY A 43 4.13 -5.40 10.15
C GLY A 43 4.73 -4.32 11.07
N ARG A 44 4.06 -3.94 12.17
CA ARG A 44 4.59 -2.94 13.12
C ARG A 44 5.80 -3.46 13.90
N ALA A 45 5.73 -4.68 14.41
CA ALA A 45 6.84 -5.28 15.16
C ALA A 45 8.05 -5.54 14.25
N GLU A 46 7.79 -6.00 13.02
CA GLU A 46 8.83 -6.22 12.01
C GLU A 46 9.50 -4.91 11.58
N ALA A 47 8.73 -3.84 11.38
CA ALA A 47 9.24 -2.51 11.04
C ALA A 47 10.15 -1.96 12.16
N ALA A 48 9.72 -2.06 13.42
CA ALA A 48 10.51 -1.64 14.57
C ALA A 48 11.83 -2.42 14.69
N ALA A 49 11.78 -3.73 14.49
CA ALA A 49 12.99 -4.58 14.51
C ALA A 49 13.95 -4.23 13.37
N ALA A 50 13.42 -4.03 12.15
CA ALA A 50 14.24 -3.65 11.00
C ALA A 50 14.87 -2.27 11.18
N LEU A 51 14.14 -1.30 11.77
CA LEU A 51 14.68 0.02 12.08
C LEU A 51 15.80 -0.07 13.10
N SER A 52 15.62 -0.84 14.18
CA SER A 52 16.63 -1.02 15.23
C SER A 52 17.92 -1.68 14.71
N ALA A 53 17.83 -2.50 13.66
CA ALA A 53 18.96 -3.15 13.01
C ALA A 53 19.62 -2.30 11.90
N SER A 54 19.04 -1.14 11.56
CA SER A 54 19.54 -0.30 10.47
C SER A 54 20.50 0.77 11.01
N ALA A 55 21.68 0.87 10.38
CA ALA A 55 22.62 1.94 10.65
C ALA A 55 22.31 3.18 9.79
N ASP A 56 22.74 4.34 10.25
CA ASP A 56 22.76 5.62 9.49
C ASP A 56 21.39 6.08 8.95
N VAL A 57 20.29 5.62 9.55
CA VAL A 57 18.93 6.06 9.22
C VAL A 57 18.51 7.23 10.10
N GLN A 58 18.08 8.30 9.48
CA GLN A 58 17.40 9.41 10.16
C GLN A 58 15.89 9.17 10.08
N THR A 59 15.21 9.21 11.21
CA THR A 59 13.75 9.10 11.28
C THR A 59 13.12 10.47 11.43
N GLY A 60 12.01 10.68 10.72
CA GLY A 60 11.20 11.88 10.82
C GLY A 60 9.72 11.57 10.90
N THR A 61 8.91 12.60 11.05
CA THR A 61 7.45 12.48 11.06
C THR A 61 6.86 13.61 10.24
N LEU A 62 5.99 13.25 9.29
CA LEU A 62 5.08 14.18 8.63
C LEU A 62 3.70 14.02 9.24
N GLU A 63 2.93 15.09 9.30
CA GLU A 63 1.55 15.04 9.76
C GLU A 63 0.59 15.32 8.61
N LEU A 64 -0.38 14.45 8.44
CA LEU A 64 -1.43 14.56 7.42
C LEU A 64 -2.79 14.25 8.05
N ASN A 65 -3.66 15.25 8.10
CA ASN A 65 -5.03 15.11 8.63
C ASN A 65 -5.08 14.44 10.02
N GLY A 66 -4.13 14.78 10.92
CA GLY A 66 -4.00 14.19 12.26
C GLY A 66 -3.35 12.81 12.30
N ILE A 67 -2.89 12.27 11.15
CA ILE A 67 -2.16 11.01 11.05
C ILE A 67 -0.65 11.31 11.00
N LYS A 68 0.12 10.68 11.87
CA LYS A 68 1.59 10.76 11.88
C LYS A 68 2.15 9.74 10.90
N ILE A 69 2.88 10.20 9.91
CA ILE A 69 3.56 9.41 8.88
C ILE A 69 5.04 9.33 9.23
N CYS A 70 5.52 8.13 9.54
CA CYS A 70 6.94 7.90 9.82
C CYS A 70 7.74 7.91 8.52
N THR A 71 8.85 8.65 8.51
CA THR A 71 9.77 8.75 7.37
C THR A 71 11.17 8.28 7.77
N TYR A 72 11.91 7.74 6.79
CA TYR A 72 13.25 7.19 6.93
C TYR A 72 14.14 7.78 5.86
N VAL A 73 15.27 8.35 6.25
CA VAL A 73 16.17 9.02 5.33
C VAL A 73 17.60 8.51 5.52
N TRP A 74 18.25 8.13 4.42
CA TRP A 74 19.65 7.81 4.35
C TRP A 74 20.34 8.80 3.40
N GLY A 75 21.32 9.53 3.92
CA GLY A 75 21.96 10.63 3.19
C GLY A 75 21.17 11.93 3.28
N ASP A 76 21.40 12.82 2.33
CA ASP A 76 20.78 14.16 2.33
C ASP A 76 20.02 14.41 1.02
N PRO A 77 18.68 14.26 1.01
CA PRO A 77 17.87 14.49 -0.18
C PRO A 77 17.80 15.96 -0.61
N SER A 78 18.27 16.90 0.20
CA SER A 78 18.33 18.32 -0.17
C SER A 78 19.53 18.66 -1.06
N SER A 79 20.59 17.90 -0.96
CA SER A 79 21.85 18.09 -1.70
C SER A 79 22.17 16.97 -2.69
N GLN A 80 21.49 15.82 -2.60
CA GLN A 80 21.69 14.64 -3.43
C GLN A 80 20.40 14.27 -4.18
N PRO A 81 20.49 13.74 -5.42
CA PRO A 81 19.34 13.08 -6.03
C PRO A 81 18.91 11.92 -5.13
N TYR A 82 17.60 11.70 -4.96
CA TYR A 82 17.15 10.65 -4.07
C TYR A 82 16.22 9.65 -4.75
N VAL A 83 16.20 8.45 -4.20
CA VAL A 83 15.26 7.36 -4.55
C VAL A 83 14.21 7.25 -3.48
N LEU A 84 12.93 7.26 -3.88
CA LEU A 84 11.79 7.10 -2.99
C LEU A 84 11.35 5.63 -2.93
N PHE A 85 11.13 5.10 -1.72
CA PHE A 85 10.53 3.79 -1.50
C PHE A 85 9.07 3.90 -1.14
N SER A 86 8.19 3.19 -1.87
CA SER A 86 6.76 3.08 -1.59
C SER A 86 6.34 1.62 -1.44
N HIS A 87 6.00 1.23 -0.22
CA HIS A 87 5.61 -0.15 0.11
C HIS A 87 4.15 -0.46 -0.22
N GLY A 88 3.81 -1.75 -0.27
CA GLY A 88 2.46 -2.25 -0.50
C GLY A 88 1.63 -2.47 0.77
N TRP A 89 0.45 -3.07 0.60
CA TRP A 89 -0.49 -3.38 1.68
C TRP A 89 0.11 -4.32 2.73
N SER A 90 -0.18 -4.05 4.00
CA SER A 90 0.34 -4.81 5.17
C SER A 90 1.86 -4.98 5.17
N SER A 91 2.58 -3.97 4.63
CA SER A 91 4.04 -3.91 4.54
C SER A 91 4.56 -2.67 5.27
N TYR A 92 5.83 -2.32 5.07
CA TYR A 92 6.50 -1.17 5.67
C TYR A 92 7.75 -0.79 4.86
N ALA A 93 8.22 0.45 4.99
CA ALA A 93 9.32 0.99 4.18
C ALA A 93 10.65 0.24 4.39
N MET A 94 10.93 -0.18 5.63
CA MET A 94 12.19 -0.87 5.96
C MET A 94 12.38 -2.23 5.27
N ARG A 95 11.36 -2.77 4.57
CA ARG A 95 11.54 -3.94 3.68
C ARG A 95 12.48 -3.69 2.52
N PHE A 96 12.65 -2.43 2.13
CA PHE A 96 13.59 -2.04 1.06
C PHE A 96 15.01 -1.76 1.56
N VAL A 97 15.29 -1.86 2.86
CA VAL A 97 16.57 -1.46 3.47
C VAL A 97 17.78 -2.16 2.83
N GLY A 98 17.62 -3.38 2.34
CA GLY A 98 18.70 -4.12 1.66
C GLY A 98 19.22 -3.46 0.37
N TRP A 99 18.46 -2.52 -0.22
CA TRP A 99 18.87 -1.79 -1.42
C TRP A 99 19.61 -0.49 -1.10
N VAL A 100 19.52 -0.03 0.15
CA VAL A 100 20.12 1.25 0.58
C VAL A 100 21.62 1.29 0.34
N PRO A 101 22.44 0.28 0.72
CA PRO A 101 23.90 0.35 0.51
C PRO A 101 24.28 0.54 -0.97
N LEU A 102 23.58 -0.16 -1.88
CA LEU A 102 23.81 -0.02 -3.31
C LEU A 102 23.46 1.38 -3.81
N LEU A 103 22.29 1.89 -3.47
CA LEU A 103 21.85 3.22 -3.90
C LEU A 103 22.75 4.32 -3.32
N ARG A 104 23.18 4.18 -2.06
CA ARG A 104 24.14 5.08 -1.43
C ARG A 104 25.49 5.07 -2.12
N SER A 105 26.01 3.90 -2.53
CA SER A 105 27.27 3.80 -3.27
C SER A 105 27.20 4.44 -4.66
N MET A 106 26.00 4.56 -5.23
CA MET A 106 25.73 5.25 -6.51
C MET A 106 25.52 6.77 -6.34
N GLY A 107 25.64 7.32 -5.12
CA GLY A 107 25.52 8.74 -4.83
C GLY A 107 24.09 9.23 -4.57
N TYR A 108 23.10 8.33 -4.48
CA TYR A 108 21.72 8.70 -4.16
C TYR A 108 21.49 8.80 -2.65
N ALA A 109 20.73 9.80 -2.22
CA ALA A 109 20.01 9.70 -0.96
C ALA A 109 18.84 8.71 -1.14
N VAL A 110 18.31 8.20 -0.03
CA VAL A 110 17.15 7.29 -0.05
C VAL A 110 16.12 7.82 0.94
N VAL A 111 14.88 7.87 0.52
CA VAL A 111 13.73 8.23 1.35
C VAL A 111 12.73 7.09 1.34
N GLY A 112 12.35 6.62 2.52
CA GLY A 112 11.24 5.70 2.72
C GLY A 112 10.21 6.31 3.65
N PHE A 113 8.99 5.81 3.65
CA PHE A 113 7.94 6.21 4.58
C PHE A 113 6.94 5.07 4.76
N ASP A 114 6.30 5.03 5.92
CA ASP A 114 5.22 4.09 6.18
C ASP A 114 3.87 4.75 5.89
N GLN A 115 3.02 4.07 5.17
CA GLN A 115 1.64 4.50 4.88
C GLN A 115 0.78 4.52 6.16
N PRO A 116 -0.36 5.24 6.19
CA PRO A 116 -1.28 5.23 7.32
C PRO A 116 -1.63 3.81 7.78
N ALA A 117 -1.64 3.58 9.09
CA ALA A 117 -1.89 2.29 9.73
C ALA A 117 -0.85 1.19 9.44
N HIS A 118 0.24 1.49 8.71
CA HIS A 118 1.33 0.55 8.41
C HIS A 118 2.61 0.92 9.17
N GLY A 119 3.50 -0.06 9.34
CA GLY A 119 4.80 0.13 9.96
C GLY A 119 4.72 0.90 11.27
N LEU A 120 5.46 2.00 11.39
CA LEU A 120 5.48 2.87 12.57
C LEU A 120 4.56 4.10 12.43
N SER A 121 3.89 4.28 11.31
CA SER A 121 2.88 5.32 11.12
C SER A 121 1.63 5.07 11.96
N SER A 122 0.94 6.15 12.36
CA SER A 122 -0.29 6.05 13.13
C SER A 122 -1.51 5.69 12.26
N GLY A 123 -2.66 5.46 12.91
CA GLY A 123 -3.92 5.11 12.28
C GLY A 123 -4.27 3.63 12.46
N ASP A 124 -5.53 3.30 12.15
CA ASP A 124 -6.10 1.94 12.30
C ASP A 124 -6.56 1.37 10.96
N ILE A 125 -6.83 2.23 9.99
CA ILE A 125 -7.28 1.85 8.65
C ILE A 125 -6.47 2.62 7.60
N SER A 126 -6.46 2.07 6.39
CA SER A 126 -5.85 2.72 5.24
C SER A 126 -6.60 2.34 3.96
N HIS A 127 -6.50 3.18 2.93
CA HIS A 127 -7.11 2.96 1.63
C HIS A 127 -6.35 3.68 0.53
N MET A 128 -6.61 3.32 -0.73
CA MET A 128 -5.88 3.87 -1.89
C MET A 128 -5.80 5.40 -1.92
N PRO A 129 -6.88 6.19 -1.72
CA PRO A 129 -6.76 7.65 -1.65
C PRO A 129 -5.76 8.17 -0.63
N GLN A 130 -5.71 7.56 0.57
CA GLN A 130 -4.72 7.96 1.57
C GLN A 130 -3.30 7.63 1.12
N PHE A 131 -3.09 6.48 0.46
CA PHE A 131 -1.79 6.14 -0.12
C PHE A 131 -1.33 7.21 -1.12
N VAL A 132 -2.24 7.67 -1.98
CA VAL A 132 -1.95 8.73 -2.97
C VAL A 132 -1.66 10.06 -2.28
N GLU A 133 -2.48 10.45 -1.30
CA GLU A 133 -2.35 11.72 -0.58
C GLU A 133 -1.03 11.79 0.20
N VAL A 134 -0.65 10.70 0.88
CA VAL A 134 0.64 10.62 1.59
C VAL A 134 1.82 10.71 0.62
N LEU A 135 1.76 10.02 -0.52
CA LEU A 135 2.79 10.12 -1.56
C LEU A 135 2.98 11.56 -2.04
N GLN A 136 1.87 12.26 -2.30
CA GLN A 136 1.91 13.66 -2.71
C GLN A 136 2.50 14.56 -1.61
N GLN A 137 2.19 14.29 -0.35
CA GLN A 137 2.76 15.04 0.76
C GLN A 137 4.25 14.77 0.96
N VAL A 138 4.67 13.52 0.87
CA VAL A 138 6.09 13.13 0.91
C VAL A 138 6.84 13.81 -0.24
N GLY A 139 6.26 13.81 -1.44
CA GLY A 139 6.81 14.52 -2.59
C GLY A 139 6.90 16.03 -2.40
N ARG A 140 5.89 16.66 -1.81
CA ARG A 140 5.97 18.10 -1.49
C ARG A 140 7.02 18.42 -0.44
N HIS A 141 7.25 17.51 0.51
CA HIS A 141 8.24 17.71 1.59
C HIS A 141 9.68 17.53 1.12
N PHE A 142 9.97 16.46 0.37
CA PHE A 142 11.32 16.11 -0.07
C PHE A 142 11.65 16.60 -1.48
N GLY A 143 10.66 17.11 -2.21
CA GLY A 143 10.82 17.52 -3.61
C GLY A 143 10.72 16.33 -4.58
N LYS A 144 11.17 16.54 -5.82
CA LYS A 144 11.07 15.57 -6.90
C LYS A 144 12.12 14.45 -6.73
N PRO A 145 11.72 13.16 -6.65
CA PRO A 145 12.66 12.05 -6.61
C PRO A 145 13.28 11.77 -7.99
N ALA A 146 14.54 11.40 -8.03
CA ALA A 146 15.21 10.92 -9.24
C ALA A 146 14.63 9.57 -9.72
N ALA A 147 14.22 8.73 -8.78
CA ALA A 147 13.53 7.49 -9.08
C ALA A 147 12.60 7.08 -7.93
N VAL A 148 11.60 6.26 -8.25
CA VAL A 148 10.74 5.58 -7.28
C VAL A 148 10.89 4.08 -7.45
N ILE A 149 11.03 3.37 -6.33
CA ILE A 149 10.92 1.91 -6.25
C ILE A 149 9.67 1.60 -5.42
N ALA A 150 8.68 1.00 -6.05
CA ALA A 150 7.38 0.80 -5.44
C ALA A 150 6.87 -0.63 -5.63
N HIS A 151 6.16 -1.15 -4.63
CA HIS A 151 5.64 -2.52 -4.62
C HIS A 151 4.13 -2.55 -4.45
N SER A 152 3.45 -3.42 -5.21
CA SER A 152 2.02 -3.75 -5.06
C SER A 152 1.14 -2.49 -5.02
N LEU A 153 0.33 -2.29 -3.96
CA LEU A 153 -0.52 -1.11 -3.78
C LEU A 153 0.28 0.21 -3.78
N GLY A 154 1.53 0.19 -3.28
CA GLY A 154 2.43 1.34 -3.36
C GLY A 154 2.77 1.70 -4.80
N ALA A 155 2.97 0.70 -5.69
CA ALA A 155 3.19 0.93 -7.11
C ALA A 155 1.96 1.51 -7.80
N SER A 156 0.77 0.98 -7.49
CA SER A 156 -0.50 1.51 -8.02
C SER A 156 -0.73 2.94 -7.58
N SER A 157 -0.48 3.26 -6.30
CA SER A 157 -0.67 4.63 -5.80
C SER A 157 0.28 5.63 -6.46
N ILE A 158 1.51 5.23 -6.85
CA ILE A 158 2.41 6.07 -7.65
C ILE A 158 1.78 6.44 -9.00
N ILE A 159 1.07 5.51 -9.66
CA ILE A 159 0.41 5.77 -10.95
C ILE A 159 -0.69 6.82 -10.79
N PHE A 160 -1.39 6.85 -9.65
CA PHE A 160 -2.41 7.85 -9.36
C PHE A 160 -1.87 9.18 -8.82
N ALA A 161 -0.70 9.17 -8.19
CA ALA A 161 -0.14 10.32 -7.49
C ALA A 161 0.69 11.24 -8.39
N GLN A 162 0.63 11.09 -9.73
CA GLN A 162 1.42 11.89 -10.67
C GLN A 162 1.00 13.37 -10.63
N GLU A 163 1.76 14.17 -9.91
CA GLU A 163 1.66 15.63 -9.92
C GLU A 163 2.89 16.22 -10.63
N GLU A 164 2.71 17.31 -11.36
CA GLU A 164 3.78 17.92 -12.15
C GLU A 164 5.00 18.30 -11.30
N GLN A 165 4.76 18.76 -10.07
CA GLN A 165 5.81 19.29 -9.18
C GLN A 165 6.75 18.22 -8.60
N TRP A 166 6.33 16.97 -8.50
CA TRP A 166 7.17 15.92 -7.89
C TRP A 166 7.27 14.63 -8.73
N ARG A 167 6.81 14.65 -9.97
CA ARG A 167 6.83 13.49 -10.86
C ARG A 167 8.24 12.89 -10.96
N PRO A 168 8.47 11.63 -10.58
CA PRO A 168 9.77 10.96 -10.65
C PRO A 168 10.33 10.92 -12.07
N ASP A 169 11.66 10.91 -12.20
CA ASP A 169 12.29 10.77 -13.52
C ASP A 169 12.30 9.32 -14.01
N ARG A 170 12.21 8.34 -13.09
CA ARG A 170 12.21 6.90 -13.39
C ARG A 170 11.33 6.14 -12.40
N PHE A 171 10.76 5.03 -12.88
CA PHE A 171 9.91 4.14 -12.09
C PHE A 171 10.46 2.72 -12.09
N VAL A 172 10.46 2.08 -10.92
CA VAL A 172 10.57 0.64 -10.75
C VAL A 172 9.31 0.18 -10.02
N LEU A 173 8.41 -0.48 -10.74
CA LEU A 173 7.10 -0.93 -10.25
C LEU A 173 7.13 -2.44 -10.12
N ILE A 174 7.10 -2.95 -8.89
CA ILE A 174 7.18 -4.38 -8.58
C ILE A 174 5.78 -4.87 -8.27
N ALA A 175 5.27 -5.83 -9.04
CA ALA A 175 3.95 -6.44 -8.92
C ALA A 175 2.84 -5.40 -8.66
N PRO A 176 2.65 -4.38 -9.53
CA PRO A 176 1.64 -3.35 -9.31
C PRO A 176 0.23 -3.97 -9.25
N PHE A 177 -0.54 -3.54 -8.25
CA PHE A 177 -1.91 -4.02 -8.05
C PHE A 177 -2.89 -3.15 -8.86
N LEU A 178 -3.22 -3.57 -10.09
CA LEU A 178 -3.84 -2.68 -11.09
C LEU A 178 -5.37 -2.62 -11.02
N ALA A 179 -6.05 -3.74 -10.81
CA ALA A 179 -7.51 -3.86 -10.87
C ALA A 179 -8.10 -4.29 -9.51
N PRO A 180 -8.24 -3.39 -8.52
CA PRO A 180 -8.66 -3.77 -7.17
C PRO A 180 -10.11 -4.30 -7.10
N ALA A 181 -11.02 -3.81 -7.94
CA ALA A 181 -12.41 -4.26 -7.95
C ALA A 181 -12.52 -5.70 -8.47
N ASP A 182 -11.86 -6.01 -9.58
CA ASP A 182 -11.86 -7.36 -10.17
C ASP A 182 -11.20 -8.36 -9.23
N ASN A 183 -10.09 -7.96 -8.58
CA ASN A 183 -9.43 -8.80 -7.58
C ASN A 183 -10.33 -9.09 -6.37
N ALA A 184 -11.08 -8.11 -5.88
CA ALA A 184 -12.01 -8.34 -4.77
C ALA A 184 -13.16 -9.27 -5.17
N LEU A 185 -13.72 -9.10 -6.37
CA LEU A 185 -14.74 -9.99 -6.92
C LEU A 185 -14.22 -11.43 -7.09
N HIS A 186 -13.04 -11.59 -7.67
CA HIS A 186 -12.40 -12.89 -7.82
C HIS A 186 -12.14 -13.58 -6.47
N GLN A 187 -11.72 -12.83 -5.45
CA GLN A 187 -11.59 -13.36 -4.09
C GLN A 187 -12.94 -13.80 -3.53
N PHE A 188 -14.01 -13.00 -3.72
CA PHE A 188 -15.35 -13.40 -3.27
C PHE A 188 -15.79 -14.71 -3.92
N GLU A 189 -15.60 -14.87 -5.21
CA GLU A 189 -15.90 -16.11 -5.94
C GLU A 189 -15.09 -17.29 -5.39
N THR A 190 -13.77 -17.10 -5.22
CA THR A 190 -12.87 -18.14 -4.69
C THR A 190 -13.30 -18.63 -3.31
N PHE A 191 -13.76 -17.72 -2.44
CA PHE A 191 -14.27 -18.06 -1.11
C PHE A 191 -15.75 -18.45 -1.09
N GLY A 192 -16.45 -18.42 -2.23
CA GLY A 192 -17.87 -18.74 -2.34
C GLY A 192 -18.79 -17.71 -1.69
N ILE A 193 -18.31 -16.48 -1.55
CA ILE A 193 -19.08 -15.33 -1.02
C ILE A 193 -20.08 -14.90 -2.09
N ALA A 194 -21.35 -14.71 -1.71
CA ALA A 194 -22.40 -14.33 -2.64
C ALA A 194 -22.15 -12.94 -3.25
N HIS A 195 -22.31 -12.82 -4.57
CA HIS A 195 -22.08 -11.58 -5.33
C HIS A 195 -22.82 -10.34 -4.76
N LYS A 196 -24.03 -10.55 -4.21
CA LYS A 196 -24.83 -9.48 -3.58
C LYS A 196 -24.15 -8.80 -2.38
N VAL A 197 -23.06 -9.35 -1.87
CA VAL A 197 -22.19 -8.74 -0.82
C VAL A 197 -21.37 -7.58 -1.38
N PHE A 198 -21.09 -7.58 -2.69
CA PHE A 198 -20.21 -6.59 -3.29
C PHE A 198 -20.75 -5.16 -3.18
N ALA A 199 -22.05 -4.95 -3.43
CA ALA A 199 -22.65 -3.61 -3.32
C ALA A 199 -22.51 -2.97 -1.93
N PRO A 200 -22.84 -3.65 -0.80
CA PRO A 200 -22.60 -3.09 0.52
C PRO A 200 -21.11 -3.02 0.90
N PHE A 201 -20.25 -3.86 0.34
CA PHE A 201 -18.79 -3.75 0.46
C PHE A 201 -18.28 -2.48 -0.21
N GLU A 202 -18.61 -2.27 -1.48
CA GLU A 202 -18.25 -1.08 -2.24
C GLU A 202 -18.85 0.19 -1.63
N GLY A 203 -20.12 0.15 -1.20
CA GLY A 203 -20.77 1.27 -0.52
C GLY A 203 -20.05 1.73 0.74
N TYR A 204 -19.49 0.81 1.52
CA TYR A 204 -18.65 1.16 2.67
C TYR A 204 -17.34 1.84 2.23
N LEU A 205 -16.66 1.30 1.22
CA LEU A 205 -15.42 1.89 0.70
C LEU A 205 -15.67 3.27 0.10
N HIS A 206 -16.77 3.44 -0.63
CA HIS A 206 -17.18 4.73 -1.18
C HIS A 206 -17.46 5.77 -0.08
N ALA A 207 -18.21 5.38 0.96
CA ALA A 207 -18.48 6.27 2.10
C ALA A 207 -17.20 6.71 2.83
N LEU A 208 -16.17 5.85 2.85
CA LEU A 208 -14.89 6.13 3.48
C LEU A 208 -13.99 7.03 2.61
N SER A 209 -13.97 6.81 1.30
CA SER A 209 -12.98 7.39 0.39
C SER A 209 -13.53 8.49 -0.55
N GLY A 210 -14.86 8.63 -0.62
CA GLY A 210 -15.53 9.54 -1.56
C GLY A 210 -15.47 9.10 -3.03
N ARG A 211 -14.91 7.92 -3.33
CA ARG A 211 -14.73 7.42 -4.71
C ARG A 211 -15.22 5.99 -4.85
N ARG A 212 -15.69 5.63 -6.04
CA ARG A 212 -16.05 4.23 -6.33
C ARG A 212 -14.81 3.36 -6.39
N PHE A 213 -14.95 2.10 -6.03
CA PHE A 213 -13.83 1.16 -6.01
C PHE A 213 -13.23 0.92 -7.41
N ALA A 214 -14.07 0.89 -8.43
CA ALA A 214 -13.62 0.78 -9.83
C ALA A 214 -12.79 2.00 -10.32
N ASP A 215 -12.94 3.17 -9.70
CA ASP A 215 -12.17 4.37 -10.09
C ASP A 215 -10.66 4.22 -9.77
N TYR A 216 -10.29 3.16 -9.01
CA TYR A 216 -8.89 2.82 -8.67
C TYR A 216 -8.27 1.79 -9.61
N ASP A 217 -8.85 1.53 -10.78
CA ASP A 217 -8.18 0.76 -11.82
C ASP A 217 -7.02 1.57 -12.42
N ALA A 218 -5.81 1.10 -12.17
CA ALA A 218 -4.59 1.72 -12.65
C ALA A 218 -4.20 1.28 -14.07
N SER A 219 -4.87 0.27 -14.65
CA SER A 219 -4.51 -0.32 -15.95
C SER A 219 -4.50 0.71 -17.06
N ALA A 220 -5.58 1.50 -17.16
CA ALA A 220 -5.70 2.56 -18.17
C ALA A 220 -4.74 3.73 -17.92
N ARG A 221 -4.26 3.91 -16.70
CA ARG A 221 -3.36 4.99 -16.32
C ARG A 221 -1.89 4.65 -16.51
N LEU A 222 -1.52 3.38 -16.68
CA LEU A 222 -0.14 2.98 -16.98
C LEU A 222 0.41 3.66 -18.22
N GLN A 223 -0.40 3.83 -19.26
CA GLN A 223 0.00 4.53 -20.48
C GLN A 223 0.22 6.04 -20.29
N LEU A 224 -0.17 6.61 -19.15
CA LEU A 224 0.12 8.01 -18.79
C LEU A 224 1.51 8.18 -18.14
N LEU A 225 2.23 7.09 -17.89
CA LEU A 225 3.61 7.14 -17.44
C LEU A 225 4.50 7.51 -18.63
N ASP A 226 4.82 8.78 -18.77
CA ASP A 226 5.62 9.36 -19.86
C ASP A 226 7.14 9.34 -19.58
N ARG A 227 7.57 8.61 -18.55
CA ARG A 227 8.95 8.45 -18.11
C ARG A 227 9.37 6.99 -18.14
N PRO A 228 10.69 6.70 -18.24
CA PRO A 228 11.18 5.33 -18.22
C PRO A 228 10.67 4.55 -17.01
N ALA A 229 10.05 3.41 -17.27
CA ALA A 229 9.48 2.53 -16.25
C ALA A 229 9.97 1.09 -16.45
N LEU A 230 10.48 0.49 -15.37
CA LEU A 230 10.73 -0.95 -15.26
C LEU A 230 9.56 -1.57 -14.48
N ILE A 231 8.80 -2.44 -15.12
CA ILE A 231 7.72 -3.20 -14.49
C ILE A 231 8.20 -4.64 -14.31
N ILE A 232 8.16 -5.12 -13.08
CA ILE A 232 8.51 -6.50 -12.70
C ILE A 232 7.23 -7.17 -12.24
N HIS A 233 6.81 -8.21 -12.94
CA HIS A 233 5.59 -8.98 -12.62
C HIS A 233 5.80 -10.44 -13.01
N ASP A 234 5.24 -11.39 -12.25
CA ASP A 234 5.19 -12.82 -12.51
C ASP A 234 3.86 -13.22 -13.20
#